data_4eb915e019a4c6aabffe82113a549a87
#
_entry.id   4eb915e019a4c6aabffe82113a549a87
#
_cell.length_a   1.000
_cell.length_b   1.000
_cell.length_c   1.000
_cell.angle_alpha   90.00
_cell.angle_beta   90.00
_cell.angle_gamma   90.00
#
_symmetry.space_group_name_H-M   'P 1'
#
loop_
_entity.id
_entity.type
_entity.pdbx_description
1 polymer ?
#
loop_
_entity_poly.entity_id
_entity_poly.type
_entity_poly.pdbx_seq_one_letter_code
_entity_poly.pdbx_strand_id
1 'polypeptide(L)'
;MNKATLNPHAVIFGFISVFLTGLGLTIVTPVLPFMVAPYVSTSHQATVVTLLAAAYAAALFVAAPVLGALSDRFGRKPVLLLSLVGAAVGYVIFGIGGSLWLLFIGRVIDGLTGGEIAALFAYFADITPPQQRTRYFGWISAVVGIGTALGPVIGGFLAGFGNSVPFFVGAAISLLNAVYGFFFMPETLEPAKRSFAIRPSHLNPFSQLHGLFLLPNVKRLLLAGFLLWLPNGSLQAIFAQLSLDSFSWQPAVIGLMFAMIGIMDILVQTFVMPSLLRVLNDKQITKLGMLSEISGYLLLLLSISGKSPLLYIVGMILFSFGDAVFGPAYNGLLSKSANQAQQGQLLGGAQSIQALARVAGPLLGGQLYLFSHATPALMGILGIGTALFVLKTVVPPKVSTK
;
A
#
# COMPACT_ATOMS: atom_id res chain seq x y z
N MET A 1 -9.83 16.44 36.95
CA MET A 1 -9.17 16.00 35.72
C MET A 1 -9.81 16.78 34.56
N ASN A 2 -9.11 17.82 34.09
CA ASN A 2 -9.57 18.57 32.89
C ASN A 2 -9.59 17.59 31.71
N LYS A 3 -10.77 17.35 31.11
CA LYS A 3 -10.88 16.75 29.79
C LYS A 3 -10.19 17.73 28.83
N ALA A 4 -8.94 17.47 28.47
CA ALA A 4 -8.32 18.18 27.37
C ALA A 4 -9.21 17.94 26.16
N THR A 5 -10.01 18.94 25.79
CA THR A 5 -10.85 18.89 24.60
C THR A 5 -9.90 18.85 23.40
N LEU A 6 -9.96 17.76 22.65
CA LEU A 6 -9.21 17.63 21.40
C LEU A 6 -9.56 18.84 20.51
N ASN A 7 -8.54 19.50 19.98
CA ASN A 7 -8.76 20.58 19.02
C ASN A 7 -9.48 20.01 17.76
N PRO A 8 -10.72 20.42 17.48
CA PRO A 8 -11.46 19.85 16.34
C PRO A 8 -10.75 20.02 15.01
N HIS A 9 -10.09 21.17 14.79
CA HIS A 9 -9.34 21.45 13.55
C HIS A 9 -8.14 20.49 13.40
N ALA A 10 -7.46 20.16 14.49
CA ALA A 10 -6.37 19.21 14.48
C ALA A 10 -6.85 17.80 14.03
N VAL A 11 -7.98 17.36 14.55
CA VAL A 11 -8.57 16.05 14.22
C VAL A 11 -9.06 16.02 12.77
N ILE A 12 -9.79 17.06 12.33
CA ILE A 12 -10.31 17.18 10.95
C ILE A 12 -9.17 17.19 9.95
N PHE A 13 -8.16 18.07 10.14
CA PHE A 13 -6.96 18.12 9.27
C PHE A 13 -6.30 16.74 9.20
N GLY A 14 -6.06 16.10 10.34
CA GLY A 14 -5.42 14.80 10.41
C GLY A 14 -6.17 13.75 9.60
N PHE A 15 -7.49 13.62 9.77
CA PHE A 15 -8.28 12.63 9.02
C PHE A 15 -8.40 12.94 7.54
N ILE A 16 -8.50 14.21 7.13
CA ILE A 16 -8.46 14.58 5.72
C ILE A 16 -7.10 14.20 5.12
N SER A 17 -6.00 14.52 5.79
CA SER A 17 -4.64 14.14 5.34
C SER A 17 -4.47 12.64 5.20
N VAL A 18 -4.92 11.87 6.20
CA VAL A 18 -4.90 10.40 6.18
C VAL A 18 -5.70 9.84 4.99
N PHE A 19 -6.89 10.38 4.74
CA PHE A 19 -7.72 9.99 3.59
C PHE A 19 -7.03 10.30 2.27
N LEU A 20 -6.44 11.50 2.12
CA LEU A 20 -5.72 11.92 0.93
C LEU A 20 -4.47 11.06 0.68
N THR A 21 -3.74 10.68 1.73
CA THR A 21 -2.62 9.72 1.61
C THR A 21 -3.10 8.39 1.05
N GLY A 22 -4.19 7.81 1.60
CA GLY A 22 -4.76 6.56 1.11
C GLY A 22 -5.23 6.67 -0.36
N LEU A 23 -5.93 7.75 -0.69
CA LEU A 23 -6.42 8.01 -2.04
C LEU A 23 -5.25 8.19 -3.03
N GLY A 24 -4.23 8.94 -2.64
CA GLY A 24 -3.05 9.22 -3.44
C GLY A 24 -2.26 7.98 -3.86
N LEU A 25 -2.22 6.98 -2.97
CA LEU A 25 -1.55 5.70 -3.26
C LEU A 25 -2.12 4.99 -4.50
N THR A 26 -3.40 5.19 -4.82
CA THR A 26 -4.12 4.33 -5.78
C THR A 26 -4.91 5.07 -6.86
N ILE A 27 -5.17 6.38 -6.74
CA ILE A 27 -5.96 7.16 -7.71
C ILE A 27 -5.38 7.09 -9.14
N VAL A 28 -4.07 6.96 -9.25
CA VAL A 28 -3.34 6.89 -10.51
C VAL A 28 -3.54 5.55 -11.23
N THR A 29 -3.79 4.48 -10.47
CA THR A 29 -3.69 3.09 -10.96
C THR A 29 -4.56 2.80 -12.20
N PRO A 30 -5.87 3.14 -12.25
CA PRO A 30 -6.70 2.81 -13.41
C PRO A 30 -6.38 3.65 -14.64
N VAL A 31 -5.72 4.79 -14.48
CA VAL A 31 -5.47 5.77 -15.55
C VAL A 31 -4.04 5.64 -16.11
N LEU A 32 -3.13 5.01 -15.37
CA LEU A 32 -1.71 4.96 -15.67
C LEU A 32 -1.41 4.43 -17.09
N PRO A 33 -2.03 3.31 -17.58
CA PRO A 33 -1.81 2.85 -18.95
C PRO A 33 -2.19 3.91 -19.99
N PHE A 34 -3.29 4.62 -19.78
CA PHE A 34 -3.80 5.62 -20.71
C PHE A 34 -2.93 6.89 -20.74
N MET A 35 -2.29 7.24 -19.63
CA MET A 35 -1.31 8.34 -19.57
C MET A 35 0.01 7.99 -20.28
N VAL A 36 0.38 6.72 -20.30
CA VAL A 36 1.63 6.22 -20.92
C VAL A 36 1.47 5.98 -22.42
N ALA A 37 0.29 5.55 -22.86
CA ALA A 37 0.00 5.16 -24.24
C ALA A 37 0.48 6.14 -25.33
N PRO A 38 0.39 7.49 -25.17
CA PRO A 38 0.85 8.43 -26.19
C PRO A 38 2.37 8.46 -26.41
N TYR A 39 3.17 7.93 -25.48
CA TYR A 39 4.63 8.10 -25.45
C TYR A 39 5.42 6.83 -25.79
N VAL A 40 4.75 5.66 -25.83
CA VAL A 40 5.43 4.38 -26.03
C VAL A 40 4.61 3.45 -26.93
N SER A 41 5.30 2.51 -27.60
CA SER A 41 4.62 1.47 -28.36
C SER A 41 3.87 0.52 -27.41
N THR A 42 2.81 -0.10 -27.91
CA THR A 42 1.96 -1.04 -27.16
C THR A 42 2.78 -2.17 -26.52
N SER A 43 3.82 -2.65 -27.19
CA SER A 43 4.71 -3.71 -26.68
C SER A 43 5.51 -3.30 -25.41
N HIS A 44 5.81 -2.02 -25.24
CA HIS A 44 6.58 -1.52 -24.08
C HIS A 44 5.72 -0.82 -23.03
N GLN A 45 4.42 -0.66 -23.29
CA GLN A 45 3.51 0.09 -22.42
C GLN A 45 3.46 -0.50 -20.99
N ALA A 46 3.29 -1.83 -20.87
CA ALA A 46 3.28 -2.50 -19.59
C ALA A 46 4.59 -2.29 -18.78
N THR A 47 5.74 -2.35 -19.47
CA THR A 47 7.04 -2.10 -18.83
C THR A 47 7.14 -0.69 -18.29
N VAL A 48 6.72 0.31 -19.04
CA VAL A 48 6.77 1.71 -18.59
C VAL A 48 5.79 1.97 -17.45
N VAL A 49 4.57 1.40 -17.53
CA VAL A 49 3.57 1.46 -16.45
C VAL A 49 4.14 0.90 -15.15
N THR A 50 4.79 -0.27 -15.21
CA THR A 50 5.38 -0.90 -14.02
C THR A 50 6.64 -0.19 -13.54
N LEU A 51 7.44 0.41 -14.42
CA LEU A 51 8.58 1.26 -14.04
C LEU A 51 8.12 2.52 -13.29
N LEU A 52 7.03 3.17 -13.72
CA LEU A 52 6.43 4.31 -13.04
C LEU A 52 5.91 3.93 -11.64
N ALA A 53 5.27 2.76 -11.53
CA ALA A 53 4.82 2.23 -10.24
C ALA A 53 6.02 1.92 -9.32
N ALA A 54 7.07 1.29 -9.84
CA ALA A 54 8.29 0.99 -9.11
C ALA A 54 9.05 2.26 -8.68
N ALA A 55 9.13 3.28 -9.55
CA ALA A 55 9.77 4.56 -9.25
C ALA A 55 9.07 5.26 -8.08
N TYR A 56 7.74 5.29 -8.09
CA TYR A 56 6.95 5.80 -6.97
C TYR A 56 7.21 5.01 -5.68
N ALA A 57 7.12 3.68 -5.73
CA ALA A 57 7.31 2.82 -4.57
C ALA A 57 8.73 2.94 -3.99
N ALA A 58 9.76 3.04 -4.85
CA ALA A 58 11.14 3.24 -4.44
C ALA A 58 11.35 4.61 -3.78
N ALA A 59 10.79 5.67 -4.37
CA ALA A 59 10.84 7.02 -3.80
C ALA A 59 10.15 7.06 -2.42
N LEU A 60 8.96 6.48 -2.31
CA LEU A 60 8.20 6.35 -1.06
C LEU A 60 9.00 5.56 0.00
N PHE A 61 9.60 4.44 -0.38
CA PHE A 61 10.39 3.59 0.52
C PHE A 61 11.58 4.33 1.13
N VAL A 62 12.27 5.14 0.33
CA VAL A 62 13.41 5.95 0.79
C VAL A 62 12.92 7.15 1.61
N ALA A 63 11.82 7.77 1.20
CA ALA A 63 11.31 9.00 1.83
C ALA A 63 10.67 8.75 3.20
N ALA A 64 9.99 7.62 3.42
CA ALA A 64 9.23 7.37 4.64
C ALA A 64 10.06 7.52 5.94
N PRO A 65 11.24 6.88 6.11
CA PRO A 65 12.05 7.08 7.31
C PRO A 65 12.63 8.50 7.40
N VAL A 66 12.92 9.13 6.26
CA VAL A 66 13.44 10.50 6.21
C VAL A 66 12.40 11.50 6.68
N LEU A 67 11.17 11.43 6.14
CA LEU A 67 10.06 12.30 6.54
C LEU A 67 9.68 12.09 8.02
N GLY A 68 9.72 10.85 8.51
CA GLY A 68 9.56 10.56 9.93
C GLY A 68 10.59 11.28 10.80
N ALA A 69 11.88 11.15 10.46
CA ALA A 69 12.96 11.79 11.19
C ALA A 69 12.93 13.33 11.09
N LEU A 70 12.57 13.88 9.94
CA LEU A 70 12.36 15.32 9.75
C LEU A 70 11.20 15.82 10.61
N SER A 71 10.10 15.06 10.69
CA SER A 71 8.94 15.36 11.52
C SER A 71 9.26 15.38 13.02
N ASP A 72 10.14 14.46 13.48
CA ASP A 72 10.62 14.46 14.86
C ASP A 72 11.57 15.63 15.18
N ARG A 73 12.25 16.17 14.18
CA ARG A 73 13.20 17.26 14.36
C ARG A 73 12.58 18.64 14.20
N PHE A 74 11.83 18.85 13.13
CA PHE A 74 11.30 20.17 12.74
C PHE A 74 9.88 20.42 13.22
N GLY A 75 9.18 19.36 13.67
CA GLY A 75 7.77 19.40 14.05
C GLY A 75 6.88 18.70 13.02
N ARG A 76 5.66 18.36 13.44
CA ARG A 76 4.70 17.62 12.62
C ARG A 76 4.14 18.46 11.49
N LYS A 77 3.71 19.69 11.83
CA LYS A 77 3.05 20.62 10.88
C LYS A 77 3.88 20.92 9.64
N PRO A 78 5.14 21.38 9.71
CA PRO A 78 5.88 21.74 8.51
C PRO A 78 6.13 20.54 7.59
N VAL A 79 6.34 19.34 8.13
CA VAL A 79 6.58 18.15 7.31
C VAL A 79 5.30 17.68 6.63
N LEU A 80 4.15 17.67 7.34
CA LEU A 80 2.86 17.31 6.76
C LEU A 80 2.42 18.31 5.68
N LEU A 81 2.65 19.61 5.88
CA LEU A 81 2.37 20.62 4.86
C LEU A 81 3.27 20.47 3.63
N LEU A 82 4.57 20.20 3.84
CA LEU A 82 5.51 19.94 2.76
C LEU A 82 5.09 18.72 1.93
N SER A 83 4.65 17.64 2.59
CA SER A 83 4.15 16.44 1.92
C SER A 83 2.93 16.73 1.05
N LEU A 84 1.94 17.46 1.57
CA LEU A 84 0.73 17.83 0.81
C LEU A 84 1.05 18.71 -0.39
N VAL A 85 1.93 19.71 -0.24
CA VAL A 85 2.37 20.57 -1.34
C VAL A 85 3.16 19.78 -2.37
N GLY A 86 4.07 18.92 -1.92
CA GLY A 86 4.86 18.05 -2.80
C GLY A 86 4.00 17.07 -3.59
N ALA A 87 3.01 16.43 -2.96
CA ALA A 87 2.05 15.57 -3.65
C ALA A 87 1.25 16.38 -4.71
N ALA A 88 0.79 17.59 -4.36
CA ALA A 88 0.10 18.44 -5.32
C ALA A 88 0.98 18.82 -6.52
N VAL A 89 2.25 19.16 -6.29
CA VAL A 89 3.22 19.44 -7.35
C VAL A 89 3.45 18.20 -8.21
N GLY A 90 3.64 17.03 -7.60
CA GLY A 90 3.79 15.75 -8.30
C GLY A 90 2.59 15.45 -9.20
N TYR A 91 1.38 15.63 -8.69
CA TYR A 91 0.14 15.46 -9.47
C TYR A 91 0.00 16.46 -10.61
N VAL A 92 0.31 17.73 -10.40
CA VAL A 92 0.27 18.73 -11.47
C VAL A 92 1.24 18.34 -12.58
N ILE A 93 2.49 18.02 -12.26
CA ILE A 93 3.51 17.62 -13.24
C ILE A 93 3.06 16.36 -13.99
N PHE A 94 2.55 15.36 -13.28
CA PHE A 94 2.06 14.13 -13.89
C PHE A 94 0.84 14.37 -14.79
N GLY A 95 -0.11 15.22 -14.33
CA GLY A 95 -1.33 15.56 -15.06
C GLY A 95 -1.09 16.39 -16.32
N ILE A 96 -0.07 17.27 -16.34
CA ILE A 96 0.35 18.00 -17.53
C ILE A 96 0.78 17.02 -18.64
N GLY A 97 1.44 15.92 -18.28
CA GLY A 97 1.94 14.97 -19.27
C GLY A 97 2.99 15.61 -20.17
N GLY A 98 2.79 15.53 -21.49
CA GLY A 98 3.67 16.15 -22.50
C GLY A 98 4.93 15.36 -22.81
N SER A 99 5.48 14.63 -21.86
CA SER A 99 6.59 13.69 -22.08
C SER A 99 6.66 12.60 -21.02
N LEU A 100 7.28 11.46 -21.38
CA LEU A 100 7.51 10.37 -20.46
C LEU A 100 8.33 10.80 -19.22
N TRP A 101 9.31 11.68 -19.40
CA TRP A 101 10.13 12.18 -18.30
C TRP A 101 9.32 12.97 -17.27
N LEU A 102 8.32 13.77 -17.70
CA LEU A 102 7.44 14.48 -16.77
C LEU A 102 6.59 13.52 -15.95
N LEU A 103 6.13 12.39 -16.55
CA LEU A 103 5.45 11.36 -15.81
C LEU A 103 6.34 10.74 -14.73
N PHE A 104 7.61 10.43 -15.04
CA PHE A 104 8.56 9.92 -14.04
C PHE A 104 8.86 10.95 -12.95
N ILE A 105 9.12 12.20 -13.32
CA ILE A 105 9.39 13.28 -12.35
C ILE A 105 8.19 13.45 -11.41
N GLY A 106 6.97 13.52 -11.95
CA GLY A 106 5.75 13.62 -11.15
C GLY A 106 5.60 12.48 -10.16
N ARG A 107 5.86 11.21 -10.60
CA ARG A 107 5.78 10.02 -9.74
C ARG A 107 6.87 9.99 -8.67
N VAL A 108 8.09 10.43 -8.99
CA VAL A 108 9.18 10.49 -8.01
C VAL A 108 8.91 11.57 -6.97
N ILE A 109 8.45 12.76 -7.37
CA ILE A 109 8.09 13.84 -6.43
C ILE A 109 6.95 13.38 -5.50
N ASP A 110 5.88 12.81 -6.07
CA ASP A 110 4.75 12.27 -5.33
C ASP A 110 5.21 11.19 -4.32
N GLY A 111 6.07 10.26 -4.75
CA GLY A 111 6.64 9.22 -3.88
C GLY A 111 7.54 9.78 -2.77
N LEU A 112 8.41 10.75 -3.08
CA LEU A 112 9.30 11.38 -2.09
C LEU A 112 8.52 12.18 -1.03
N THR A 113 7.32 12.62 -1.33
CA THR A 113 6.47 13.39 -0.42
C THR A 113 5.33 12.57 0.18
N GLY A 114 5.03 11.38 -0.35
CA GLY A 114 3.96 10.49 0.12
C GLY A 114 4.31 9.65 1.37
N GLY A 115 5.54 9.76 1.90
CA GLY A 115 6.00 8.97 3.06
C GLY A 115 5.55 9.51 4.43
N GLU A 116 4.58 10.43 4.47
CA GLU A 116 4.15 11.11 5.69
C GLU A 116 3.27 10.28 6.63
N ILE A 117 2.89 9.05 6.27
CA ILE A 117 1.98 8.22 7.09
C ILE A 117 2.51 8.02 8.51
N ALA A 118 3.83 7.85 8.68
CA ALA A 118 4.44 7.72 10.00
C ALA A 118 4.32 9.04 10.80
N ALA A 119 4.47 10.19 10.13
CA ALA A 119 4.28 11.50 10.73
C ALA A 119 2.81 11.75 11.11
N LEU A 120 1.85 11.25 10.35
CA LEU A 120 0.42 11.29 10.67
C LEU A 120 0.10 10.44 11.92
N PHE A 121 0.64 9.22 12.02
CA PHE A 121 0.49 8.42 13.24
C PHE A 121 1.09 9.13 14.46
N ALA A 122 2.28 9.72 14.33
CA ALA A 122 2.91 10.50 15.39
C ALA A 122 2.09 11.74 15.76
N TYR A 123 1.59 12.47 14.77
CA TYR A 123 0.69 13.61 14.96
C TYR A 123 -0.55 13.24 15.79
N PHE A 124 -1.22 12.14 15.46
CA PHE A 124 -2.35 11.65 16.24
C PHE A 124 -1.95 11.16 17.63
N ALA A 125 -0.76 10.56 17.78
CA ALA A 125 -0.25 10.20 19.11
C ALA A 125 -0.03 11.41 20.01
N ASP A 126 0.38 12.55 19.42
CA ASP A 126 0.62 13.79 20.15
C ASP A 126 -0.69 14.45 20.61
N ILE A 127 -1.75 14.43 19.77
CA ILE A 127 -3.03 15.07 20.09
C ILE A 127 -3.99 14.20 20.91
N THR A 128 -3.74 12.87 21.00
CA THR A 128 -4.67 11.94 21.66
C THR A 128 -4.16 11.45 23.01
N PRO A 129 -5.03 11.37 24.06
CA PRO A 129 -4.66 10.77 25.33
C PRO A 129 -4.17 9.32 25.14
N PRO A 130 -3.16 8.85 25.91
CA PRO A 130 -2.59 7.50 25.78
C PRO A 130 -3.64 6.38 25.76
N GLN A 131 -4.71 6.50 26.54
CA GLN A 131 -5.79 5.51 26.67
C GLN A 131 -6.66 5.40 25.40
N GLN A 132 -6.65 6.42 24.54
CA GLN A 132 -7.45 6.46 23.32
C GLN A 132 -6.61 6.25 22.06
N ARG A 133 -5.27 6.22 22.14
CA ARG A 133 -4.37 6.08 20.97
C ARG A 133 -4.69 4.88 20.09
N THR A 134 -4.90 3.72 20.69
CA THR A 134 -5.25 2.49 19.94
C THR A 134 -6.52 2.68 19.09
N ARG A 135 -7.52 3.35 19.64
CA ARG A 135 -8.78 3.66 18.92
C ARG A 135 -8.54 4.60 17.74
N TYR A 136 -7.77 5.67 17.96
CA TYR A 136 -7.45 6.63 16.88
C TYR A 136 -6.57 5.99 15.80
N PHE A 137 -5.60 5.16 16.17
CA PHE A 137 -4.78 4.41 15.22
C PHE A 137 -5.62 3.43 14.38
N GLY A 138 -6.62 2.79 14.99
CA GLY A 138 -7.60 1.99 14.28
C GLY A 138 -8.40 2.83 13.26
N TRP A 139 -8.84 4.03 13.65
CA TRP A 139 -9.53 4.94 12.72
C TRP A 139 -8.62 5.44 11.59
N ILE A 140 -7.36 5.77 11.87
CA ILE A 140 -6.36 6.13 10.84
C ILE A 140 -6.26 4.99 9.82
N SER A 141 -6.04 3.77 10.26
CA SER A 141 -5.92 2.60 9.37
C SER A 141 -7.19 2.40 8.54
N ALA A 142 -8.37 2.56 9.14
CA ALA A 142 -9.64 2.46 8.43
C ALA A 142 -9.80 3.56 7.37
N VAL A 143 -9.43 4.81 7.69
CA VAL A 143 -9.54 5.94 6.76
C VAL A 143 -8.54 5.82 5.61
N VAL A 144 -7.29 5.36 5.88
CA VAL A 144 -6.33 5.00 4.81
C VAL A 144 -6.92 3.94 3.90
N GLY A 145 -7.49 2.88 4.47
CA GLY A 145 -8.13 1.79 3.71
C GLY A 145 -9.28 2.30 2.82
N ILE A 146 -10.15 3.16 3.37
CA ILE A 146 -11.23 3.80 2.60
C ILE A 146 -10.67 4.65 1.46
N GLY A 147 -9.65 5.47 1.73
CA GLY A 147 -8.99 6.27 0.70
C GLY A 147 -8.40 5.39 -0.40
N THR A 148 -7.68 4.34 -0.03
CA THR A 148 -7.07 3.37 -0.95
C THR A 148 -8.11 2.64 -1.81
N ALA A 149 -9.26 2.29 -1.24
CA ALA A 149 -10.36 1.64 -1.97
C ALA A 149 -11.09 2.60 -2.92
N LEU A 150 -11.30 3.85 -2.49
CA LEU A 150 -12.01 4.87 -3.28
C LEU A 150 -11.11 5.52 -4.35
N GLY A 151 -9.79 5.52 -4.17
CA GLY A 151 -8.85 6.14 -5.09
C GLY A 151 -9.06 5.69 -6.55
N PRO A 152 -9.01 4.40 -6.86
CA PRO A 152 -9.20 3.93 -8.23
C PRO A 152 -10.61 4.19 -8.78
N VAL A 153 -11.64 4.18 -7.93
CA VAL A 153 -13.02 4.50 -8.32
C VAL A 153 -13.11 5.95 -8.77
N ILE A 154 -12.63 6.85 -7.92
CA ILE A 154 -12.61 8.30 -8.18
C ILE A 154 -11.72 8.59 -9.40
N GLY A 155 -10.52 7.99 -9.46
CA GLY A 155 -9.60 8.13 -10.57
C GLY A 155 -10.20 7.66 -11.88
N GLY A 156 -10.81 6.48 -11.90
CA GLY A 156 -11.48 5.93 -13.09
C GLY A 156 -12.68 6.75 -13.54
N PHE A 157 -13.52 7.23 -12.61
CA PHE A 157 -14.66 8.10 -12.91
C PHE A 157 -14.22 9.45 -13.48
N LEU A 158 -13.27 10.12 -12.83
CA LEU A 158 -12.77 11.41 -13.27
C LEU A 158 -12.05 11.32 -14.61
N ALA A 159 -11.43 10.19 -14.93
CA ALA A 159 -10.81 9.96 -16.25
C ALA A 159 -11.80 10.00 -17.41
N GLY A 160 -13.09 9.82 -17.16
CA GLY A 160 -14.16 10.02 -18.15
C GLY A 160 -14.26 11.47 -18.66
N PHE A 161 -13.74 12.44 -17.89
CA PHE A 161 -13.64 13.85 -18.28
C PHE A 161 -12.27 14.22 -18.88
N GLY A 162 -11.35 13.26 -18.93
CA GLY A 162 -9.99 13.36 -19.43
C GLY A 162 -8.99 12.69 -18.49
N ASN A 163 -7.98 12.01 -19.06
CA ASN A 163 -7.03 11.22 -18.28
C ASN A 163 -6.20 12.06 -17.29
N SER A 164 -6.05 13.35 -17.51
CA SER A 164 -5.35 14.30 -16.62
C SER A 164 -6.22 14.81 -15.46
N VAL A 165 -7.55 14.74 -15.57
CA VAL A 165 -8.49 15.33 -14.60
C VAL A 165 -8.31 14.76 -13.19
N PRO A 166 -8.15 13.43 -12.97
CA PRO A 166 -7.93 12.88 -11.64
C PRO A 166 -6.75 13.52 -10.90
N PHE A 167 -5.68 13.83 -11.63
CA PHE A 167 -4.45 14.41 -11.07
C PHE A 167 -4.64 15.87 -10.68
N PHE A 168 -5.29 16.67 -11.54
CA PHE A 168 -5.57 18.08 -11.21
C PHE A 168 -6.55 18.19 -10.05
N VAL A 169 -7.56 17.32 -9.96
CA VAL A 169 -8.48 17.27 -8.82
C VAL A 169 -7.73 16.86 -7.55
N GLY A 170 -6.89 15.82 -7.62
CA GLY A 170 -6.04 15.40 -6.49
C GLY A 170 -5.11 16.52 -6.02
N ALA A 171 -4.46 17.24 -6.96
CA ALA A 171 -3.60 18.37 -6.65
C ALA A 171 -4.38 19.50 -5.96
N ALA A 172 -5.56 19.86 -6.49
CA ALA A 172 -6.40 20.91 -5.91
C ALA A 172 -6.83 20.56 -4.47
N ILE A 173 -7.28 19.33 -4.22
CA ILE A 173 -7.70 18.89 -2.89
C ILE A 173 -6.49 18.85 -1.92
N SER A 174 -5.32 18.38 -2.37
CA SER A 174 -4.10 18.37 -1.55
C SER A 174 -3.65 19.79 -1.18
N LEU A 175 -3.70 20.73 -2.13
CA LEU A 175 -3.40 22.14 -1.86
C LEU A 175 -4.42 22.79 -0.91
N LEU A 176 -5.72 22.53 -1.11
CA LEU A 176 -6.76 23.04 -0.21
C LEU A 176 -6.55 22.52 1.23
N ASN A 177 -6.18 21.24 1.38
CA ASN A 177 -5.86 20.70 2.70
C ASN A 177 -4.55 21.29 3.27
N ALA A 178 -3.56 21.55 2.43
CA ALA A 178 -2.33 22.24 2.87
C ALA A 178 -2.62 23.67 3.35
N VAL A 179 -3.44 24.42 2.62
CA VAL A 179 -3.88 25.77 3.02
C VAL A 179 -4.69 25.71 4.32
N TYR A 180 -5.64 24.78 4.44
CA TYR A 180 -6.38 24.57 5.68
C TYR A 180 -5.45 24.25 6.85
N GLY A 181 -4.49 23.33 6.66
CA GLY A 181 -3.51 22.98 7.67
C GLY A 181 -2.59 24.15 8.04
N PHE A 182 -2.22 24.97 7.07
CA PHE A 182 -1.37 26.15 7.33
C PHE A 182 -2.05 27.12 8.33
N PHE A 183 -3.33 27.40 8.16
CA PHE A 183 -4.06 28.35 9.00
C PHE A 183 -4.59 27.73 10.30
N PHE A 184 -5.08 26.52 10.27
CA PHE A 184 -5.88 25.93 11.37
C PHE A 184 -5.20 24.80 12.12
N MET A 185 -4.16 24.15 11.56
CA MET A 185 -3.46 23.07 12.23
C MET A 185 -2.46 23.63 13.25
N PRO A 186 -2.57 23.26 14.53
CA PRO A 186 -1.52 23.57 15.52
C PRO A 186 -0.30 22.68 15.30
N GLU A 187 0.89 23.18 15.67
CA GLU A 187 2.05 22.31 15.87
C GLU A 187 1.83 21.47 17.12
N THR A 188 2.02 20.16 17.02
CA THR A 188 1.74 19.23 18.11
C THR A 188 2.98 18.79 18.86
N LEU A 189 4.16 18.89 18.23
CA LEU A 189 5.43 18.52 18.83
C LEU A 189 6.06 19.73 19.52
N GLU A 190 6.02 19.73 20.85
CA GLU A 190 6.67 20.76 21.68
C GLU A 190 8.16 20.88 21.34
N PRO A 191 8.74 22.10 21.28
CA PRO A 191 10.15 22.31 20.97
C PRO A 191 11.11 21.51 21.87
N ALA A 192 10.76 21.34 23.14
CA ALA A 192 11.57 20.58 24.10
C ALA A 192 11.61 19.07 23.83
N LYS A 193 10.64 18.53 23.06
CA LYS A 193 10.54 17.11 22.71
C LYS A 193 11.12 16.80 21.33
N ARG A 194 11.60 17.83 20.61
CA ARG A 194 12.18 17.65 19.27
C ARG A 194 13.52 16.93 19.34
N SER A 195 13.78 16.06 18.39
CA SER A 195 15.06 15.37 18.26
C SER A 195 16.18 16.35 17.89
N PHE A 196 17.28 16.37 18.63
CA PHE A 196 18.42 17.26 18.36
C PHE A 196 19.26 16.78 17.15
N ALA A 197 19.27 15.48 16.85
CA ALA A 197 20.08 14.92 15.79
C ALA A 197 19.34 13.82 15.02
N ILE A 198 19.44 13.86 13.70
CA ILE A 198 19.03 12.75 12.82
C ILE A 198 20.19 11.77 12.78
N ARG A 199 20.03 10.58 13.35
CA ARG A 199 21.04 9.53 13.28
C ARG A 199 20.93 8.80 11.93
N PRO A 200 22.03 8.49 11.23
CA PRO A 200 21.99 7.76 9.97
C PRO A 200 21.26 6.41 10.04
N SER A 201 21.29 5.75 11.21
CA SER A 201 20.56 4.51 11.43
C SER A 201 19.04 4.66 11.32
N HIS A 202 18.49 5.85 11.62
CA HIS A 202 17.06 6.14 11.50
C HIS A 202 16.63 6.34 10.04
N LEU A 203 17.58 6.66 9.15
CA LEU A 203 17.33 6.87 7.73
C LEU A 203 17.42 5.57 6.91
N ASN A 204 17.94 4.48 7.50
CA ASN A 204 18.13 3.22 6.81
C ASN A 204 16.90 2.30 7.01
N PRO A 205 16.06 2.09 5.97
CA PRO A 205 14.89 1.24 6.07
C PRO A 205 15.22 -0.24 6.35
N PHE A 206 16.47 -0.66 6.11
CA PHE A 206 16.94 -2.03 6.36
C PHE A 206 17.53 -2.24 7.75
N SER A 207 17.71 -1.18 8.55
CA SER A 207 18.36 -1.27 9.87
C SER A 207 17.65 -2.25 10.83
N GLN A 208 16.35 -2.44 10.68
CA GLN A 208 15.54 -3.33 11.52
C GLN A 208 15.62 -4.81 11.09
N LEU A 209 16.11 -5.11 9.88
CA LEU A 209 16.10 -6.47 9.33
C LEU A 209 17.24 -7.36 9.86
N HIS A 210 18.41 -6.77 10.15
CA HIS A 210 19.63 -7.55 10.44
C HIS A 210 19.43 -8.56 11.58
N GLY A 211 18.87 -8.13 12.72
CA GLY A 211 18.63 -9.02 13.86
C GLY A 211 17.54 -10.07 13.64
N LEU A 212 16.58 -9.82 12.74
CA LEU A 212 15.44 -10.71 12.51
C LEU A 212 15.82 -11.94 11.69
N PHE A 213 16.76 -11.81 10.76
CA PHE A 213 17.24 -12.94 9.95
C PHE A 213 18.01 -14.01 10.76
N LEU A 214 18.42 -13.68 11.99
CA LEU A 214 19.05 -14.61 12.91
C LEU A 214 18.02 -15.57 13.57
N LEU A 215 16.75 -15.25 13.55
CA LEU A 215 15.67 -16.08 14.13
C LEU A 215 15.09 -17.00 13.05
N PRO A 216 15.30 -18.36 13.11
CA PRO A 216 14.97 -19.27 12.01
C PRO A 216 13.48 -19.25 11.60
N ASN A 217 12.55 -19.19 12.56
CA ASN A 217 11.12 -19.15 12.29
C ASN A 217 10.71 -17.80 11.68
N VAL A 218 11.26 -16.70 12.19
CA VAL A 218 11.02 -15.35 11.67
C VAL A 218 11.53 -15.23 10.24
N LYS A 219 12.76 -15.70 9.96
CA LYS A 219 13.32 -15.74 8.61
C LYS A 219 12.42 -16.46 7.61
N ARG A 220 11.88 -17.63 8.00
CA ARG A 220 10.96 -18.41 7.14
C ARG A 220 9.64 -17.68 6.90
N LEU A 221 9.10 -17.02 7.92
CA LEU A 221 7.88 -16.23 7.79
C LEU A 221 8.12 -15.01 6.89
N LEU A 222 9.21 -14.27 7.09
CA LEU A 222 9.57 -13.12 6.25
C LEU A 222 9.76 -13.55 4.78
N LEU A 223 10.41 -14.70 4.54
CA LEU A 223 10.53 -15.26 3.19
C LEU A 223 9.17 -15.62 2.60
N ALA A 224 8.29 -16.29 3.36
CA ALA A 224 6.96 -16.63 2.88
C ALA A 224 6.13 -15.38 2.57
N GLY A 225 6.21 -14.33 3.40
CA GLY A 225 5.57 -13.05 3.15
C GLY A 225 6.12 -12.36 1.88
N PHE A 226 7.45 -12.34 1.71
CA PHE A 226 8.06 -11.77 0.50
C PHE A 226 7.60 -12.48 -0.77
N LEU A 227 7.61 -13.82 -0.75
CA LEU A 227 7.19 -14.66 -1.90
C LEU A 227 5.70 -14.48 -2.26
N LEU A 228 4.86 -14.05 -1.32
CA LEU A 228 3.47 -13.70 -1.58
C LEU A 228 3.33 -12.24 -2.05
N TRP A 229 3.94 -11.28 -1.35
CA TRP A 229 3.79 -9.87 -1.67
C TRP A 229 4.46 -9.47 -2.98
N LEU A 230 5.50 -10.19 -3.41
CA LEU A 230 6.20 -9.92 -4.67
C LEU A 230 5.28 -10.07 -5.90
N PRO A 231 4.60 -11.20 -6.12
CA PRO A 231 3.64 -11.33 -7.22
C PRO A 231 2.40 -10.44 -7.02
N ASN A 232 1.95 -10.19 -5.79
CA ASN A 232 0.82 -9.30 -5.53
C ASN A 232 1.17 -7.86 -5.92
N GLY A 233 2.38 -7.38 -5.60
CA GLY A 233 2.87 -6.07 -6.07
C GLY A 233 2.99 -6.00 -7.60
N SER A 234 3.39 -7.09 -8.25
CA SER A 234 3.41 -7.20 -9.71
C SER A 234 2.00 -7.10 -10.29
N LEU A 235 1.05 -7.91 -9.79
CA LEU A 235 -0.33 -7.90 -10.27
C LEU A 235 -0.97 -6.54 -10.08
N GLN A 236 -0.80 -5.91 -8.92
CA GLN A 236 -1.34 -4.58 -8.65
C GLN A 236 -0.85 -3.54 -9.67
N ALA A 237 0.42 -3.59 -10.05
CA ALA A 237 1.01 -2.64 -11.01
C ALA A 237 0.55 -2.88 -12.46
N ILE A 238 0.39 -4.15 -12.87
CA ILE A 238 -0.01 -4.49 -14.24
C ILE A 238 -1.52 -4.63 -14.41
N PHE A 239 -2.31 -4.65 -13.34
CA PHE A 239 -3.74 -4.95 -13.37
C PHE A 239 -4.52 -4.09 -14.37
N ALA A 240 -4.27 -2.78 -14.37
CA ALA A 240 -4.93 -1.85 -15.28
C ALA A 240 -4.52 -2.12 -16.75
N GLN A 241 -3.22 -2.37 -17.00
CA GLN A 241 -2.72 -2.70 -18.33
C GLN A 241 -3.27 -4.05 -18.81
N LEU A 242 -3.26 -5.06 -17.94
CA LEU A 242 -3.79 -6.39 -18.25
C LEU A 242 -5.28 -6.34 -18.62
N SER A 243 -6.06 -5.53 -17.88
CA SER A 243 -7.49 -5.32 -18.14
C SER A 243 -7.74 -4.61 -19.46
N LEU A 244 -6.90 -3.62 -19.80
CA LEU A 244 -6.93 -2.92 -21.08
C LEU A 244 -6.59 -3.86 -22.24
N ASP A 245 -5.49 -4.60 -22.13
CA ASP A 245 -4.98 -5.45 -23.22
C ASP A 245 -5.88 -6.68 -23.46
N SER A 246 -6.44 -7.25 -22.39
CA SER A 246 -7.26 -8.48 -22.49
C SER A 246 -8.71 -8.20 -22.88
N PHE A 247 -9.29 -7.07 -22.43
CA PHE A 247 -10.73 -6.81 -22.55
C PHE A 247 -11.06 -5.42 -23.07
N SER A 248 -10.06 -4.57 -23.37
CA SER A 248 -10.24 -3.18 -23.81
C SER A 248 -11.06 -2.33 -22.80
N TRP A 249 -10.93 -2.63 -21.50
CA TRP A 249 -11.66 -1.93 -20.46
C TRP A 249 -11.17 -0.49 -20.30
N GLN A 250 -12.14 0.40 -20.16
CA GLN A 250 -11.90 1.82 -19.89
C GLN A 250 -11.54 2.06 -18.41
N PRO A 251 -10.91 3.19 -18.06
CA PRO A 251 -10.49 3.49 -16.68
C PRO A 251 -11.61 3.36 -15.65
N ALA A 252 -12.85 3.73 -16.00
CA ALA A 252 -14.01 3.61 -15.11
C ALA A 252 -14.31 2.16 -14.73
N VAL A 253 -14.26 1.21 -15.68
CA VAL A 253 -14.48 -0.21 -15.41
C VAL A 253 -13.34 -0.78 -14.58
N ILE A 254 -12.11 -0.40 -14.87
CA ILE A 254 -10.93 -0.79 -14.08
C ILE A 254 -11.05 -0.26 -12.64
N GLY A 255 -11.50 0.98 -12.48
CA GLY A 255 -11.78 1.57 -11.16
C GLY A 255 -12.84 0.80 -10.38
N LEU A 256 -13.92 0.34 -11.03
CA LEU A 256 -14.95 -0.51 -10.40
C LEU A 256 -14.39 -1.87 -9.96
N MET A 257 -13.45 -2.45 -10.68
CA MET A 257 -12.79 -3.68 -10.25
C MET A 257 -11.99 -3.47 -8.96
N PHE A 258 -11.29 -2.35 -8.83
CA PHE A 258 -10.63 -2.00 -7.57
C PHE A 258 -11.62 -1.72 -6.44
N ALA A 259 -12.80 -1.13 -6.74
CA ALA A 259 -13.87 -0.99 -5.75
C ALA A 259 -14.34 -2.35 -5.23
N MET A 260 -14.51 -3.32 -6.12
CA MET A 260 -14.87 -4.69 -5.75
C MET A 260 -13.83 -5.31 -4.81
N ILE A 261 -12.53 -5.11 -5.08
CA ILE A 261 -11.44 -5.56 -4.20
C ILE A 261 -11.58 -4.92 -2.81
N GLY A 262 -11.76 -3.59 -2.75
CA GLY A 262 -11.91 -2.87 -1.49
C GLY A 262 -13.17 -3.27 -0.70
N ILE A 263 -14.29 -3.49 -1.38
CA ILE A 263 -15.53 -3.99 -0.75
C ILE A 263 -15.31 -5.40 -0.20
N MET A 264 -14.65 -6.28 -0.98
CA MET A 264 -14.32 -7.63 -0.54
C MET A 264 -13.46 -7.60 0.74
N ASP A 265 -12.45 -6.73 0.79
CA ASP A 265 -11.61 -6.58 1.99
C ASP A 265 -12.46 -6.19 3.22
N ILE A 266 -13.34 -5.20 3.10
CA ILE A 266 -14.25 -4.79 4.19
C ILE A 266 -15.17 -5.94 4.62
N LEU A 267 -15.78 -6.65 3.67
CA LEU A 267 -16.68 -7.77 3.97
C LEU A 267 -15.95 -8.92 4.67
N VAL A 268 -14.77 -9.26 4.19
CA VAL A 268 -13.95 -10.32 4.76
C VAL A 268 -13.50 -9.95 6.17
N GLN A 269 -12.96 -8.75 6.38
CA GLN A 269 -12.50 -8.29 7.69
C GLN A 269 -13.63 -8.20 8.71
N THR A 270 -14.82 -7.76 8.29
CA THR A 270 -15.95 -7.52 9.18
C THR A 270 -16.70 -8.80 9.52
N PHE A 271 -16.95 -9.66 8.55
CA PHE A 271 -17.87 -10.81 8.72
C PHE A 271 -17.17 -12.17 8.68
N VAL A 272 -16.19 -12.33 7.80
CA VAL A 272 -15.55 -13.64 7.58
C VAL A 272 -14.44 -13.88 8.58
N MET A 273 -13.56 -12.93 8.80
CA MET A 273 -12.39 -13.07 9.66
C MET A 273 -12.75 -13.41 11.10
N PRO A 274 -13.74 -12.78 11.77
CA PRO A 274 -14.15 -13.16 13.12
C PRO A 274 -14.65 -14.60 13.21
N SER A 275 -15.30 -15.10 12.15
CA SER A 275 -15.79 -16.48 12.09
C SER A 275 -14.67 -17.48 11.89
N LEU A 276 -13.71 -17.17 11.01
CA LEU A 276 -12.53 -18.00 10.78
C LEU A 276 -11.66 -18.14 12.04
N LEU A 277 -11.45 -17.04 12.78
CA LEU A 277 -10.66 -17.03 14.02
C LEU A 277 -11.27 -17.87 15.16
N ARG A 278 -12.56 -18.20 15.10
CA ARG A 278 -13.22 -19.10 16.08
C ARG A 278 -12.93 -20.58 15.80
N VAL A 279 -12.65 -20.92 14.53
CA VAL A 279 -12.56 -22.33 14.09
C VAL A 279 -11.13 -22.70 13.68
N LEU A 280 -10.38 -21.76 13.13
CA LEU A 280 -9.05 -21.99 12.56
C LEU A 280 -7.98 -21.19 13.32
N ASN A 281 -6.77 -21.73 13.38
CA ASN A 281 -5.61 -20.98 13.86
C ASN A 281 -4.98 -20.11 12.77
N ASP A 282 -4.13 -19.14 13.17
CA ASP A 282 -3.51 -18.20 12.24
C ASP A 282 -2.77 -18.88 11.08
N LYS A 283 -2.08 -20.02 11.34
CA LYS A 283 -1.38 -20.76 10.29
C LYS A 283 -2.33 -21.38 9.27
N GLN A 284 -3.50 -21.85 9.72
CA GLN A 284 -4.54 -22.41 8.84
C GLN A 284 -5.20 -21.31 8.01
N ILE A 285 -5.51 -20.17 8.63
CA ILE A 285 -6.08 -19.00 7.92
C ILE A 285 -5.08 -18.47 6.90
N THR A 286 -3.79 -18.33 7.26
CA THR A 286 -2.72 -17.92 6.33
C THR A 286 -2.65 -18.86 5.11
N LYS A 287 -2.75 -20.20 5.33
CA LYS A 287 -2.78 -21.18 4.24
C LYS A 287 -4.03 -21.04 3.37
N LEU A 288 -5.19 -20.83 3.98
CA LEU A 288 -6.45 -20.60 3.25
C LEU A 288 -6.34 -19.40 2.33
N GLY A 289 -5.79 -18.28 2.83
CA GLY A 289 -5.52 -17.08 2.03
C GLY A 289 -4.61 -17.38 0.84
N MET A 290 -3.47 -18.02 1.06
CA MET A 290 -2.54 -18.42 0.01
C MET A 290 -3.18 -19.33 -1.05
N LEU A 291 -3.99 -20.32 -0.64
CA LEU A 291 -4.68 -21.22 -1.57
C LEU A 291 -5.74 -20.47 -2.40
N SER A 292 -6.47 -19.56 -1.78
CA SER A 292 -7.44 -18.71 -2.49
C SER A 292 -6.76 -17.81 -3.53
N GLU A 293 -5.61 -17.19 -3.19
CA GLU A 293 -4.84 -16.38 -4.13
C GLU A 293 -4.30 -17.23 -5.29
N ILE A 294 -3.75 -18.43 -5.03
CA ILE A 294 -3.32 -19.36 -6.09
C ILE A 294 -4.49 -19.68 -7.03
N SER A 295 -5.68 -19.96 -6.48
CA SER A 295 -6.89 -20.20 -7.28
C SER A 295 -7.28 -18.97 -8.09
N GLY A 296 -7.16 -17.77 -7.50
CA GLY A 296 -7.35 -16.50 -8.18
C GLY A 296 -6.40 -16.32 -9.36
N TYR A 297 -5.10 -16.50 -9.14
CA TYR A 297 -4.09 -16.45 -10.23
C TYR A 297 -4.33 -17.49 -11.32
N LEU A 298 -4.78 -18.70 -10.96
CA LEU A 298 -5.11 -19.74 -11.94
C LEU A 298 -6.29 -19.32 -12.82
N LEU A 299 -7.35 -18.76 -12.22
CA LEU A 299 -8.48 -18.23 -12.98
C LEU A 299 -8.10 -17.04 -13.84
N LEU A 300 -7.21 -16.15 -13.36
CA LEU A 300 -6.65 -15.06 -14.17
C LEU A 300 -5.91 -15.63 -15.39
N LEU A 301 -5.07 -16.64 -15.21
CA LEU A 301 -4.35 -17.32 -16.29
C LEU A 301 -5.32 -17.90 -17.34
N LEU A 302 -6.35 -18.61 -16.89
CA LEU A 302 -7.37 -19.18 -17.74
C LEU A 302 -8.22 -18.11 -18.45
N SER A 303 -8.49 -16.99 -17.78
CA SER A 303 -9.26 -15.87 -18.34
C SER A 303 -8.55 -15.19 -19.49
N ILE A 304 -7.23 -15.04 -19.42
CA ILE A 304 -6.39 -14.47 -20.47
C ILE A 304 -6.41 -15.38 -21.69
N SER A 305 -6.21 -16.68 -21.50
CA SER A 305 -6.20 -17.68 -22.58
C SER A 305 -7.57 -17.81 -23.24
N GLY A 306 -8.65 -17.81 -22.45
CA GLY A 306 -10.04 -17.97 -22.91
C GLY A 306 -10.75 -16.64 -23.23
N LYS A 307 -10.09 -15.49 -23.08
CA LYS A 307 -10.68 -14.14 -23.24
C LYS A 307 -12.01 -13.98 -22.50
N SER A 308 -12.12 -14.53 -21.28
CA SER A 308 -13.34 -14.56 -20.50
C SER A 308 -13.33 -13.53 -19.36
N PRO A 309 -14.09 -12.41 -19.48
CA PRO A 309 -14.23 -11.43 -18.41
C PRO A 309 -14.80 -12.04 -17.11
N LEU A 310 -15.69 -13.04 -17.22
CA LEU A 310 -16.27 -13.69 -16.05
C LEU A 310 -15.22 -14.42 -15.23
N LEU A 311 -14.33 -15.22 -15.88
CA LEU A 311 -13.24 -15.90 -15.19
C LEU A 311 -12.27 -14.88 -14.54
N TYR A 312 -12.03 -13.75 -15.22
CA TYR A 312 -11.21 -12.67 -14.67
C TYR A 312 -11.82 -12.11 -13.39
N ILE A 313 -13.10 -11.75 -13.40
CA ILE A 313 -13.82 -11.22 -12.23
C ILE A 313 -13.82 -12.23 -11.07
N VAL A 314 -14.16 -13.49 -11.33
CA VAL A 314 -14.16 -14.55 -10.30
C VAL A 314 -12.74 -14.79 -9.76
N GLY A 315 -11.73 -14.77 -10.65
CA GLY A 315 -10.33 -14.86 -10.24
C GLY A 315 -9.93 -13.72 -9.31
N MET A 316 -10.34 -12.48 -9.59
CA MET A 316 -10.08 -11.33 -8.75
C MET A 316 -10.83 -11.38 -7.42
N ILE A 317 -12.04 -11.92 -7.38
CA ILE A 317 -12.79 -12.16 -6.14
C ILE A 317 -12.02 -13.15 -5.23
N LEU A 318 -11.55 -14.27 -5.78
CA LEU A 318 -10.78 -15.26 -5.03
C LEU A 318 -9.42 -14.72 -4.58
N PHE A 319 -8.75 -13.95 -5.44
CA PHE A 319 -7.52 -13.25 -5.09
C PHE A 319 -7.73 -12.28 -3.93
N SER A 320 -8.73 -11.39 -4.04
CA SER A 320 -9.04 -10.39 -3.00
C SER A 320 -9.44 -11.04 -1.68
N PHE A 321 -10.24 -12.10 -1.73
CA PHE A 321 -10.57 -12.87 -0.53
C PHE A 321 -9.31 -13.44 0.13
N GLY A 322 -8.40 -14.01 -0.68
CA GLY A 322 -7.13 -14.55 -0.20
C GLY A 322 -6.26 -13.51 0.49
N ASP A 323 -6.05 -12.36 -0.15
CA ASP A 323 -5.24 -11.25 0.38
C ASP A 323 -5.84 -10.69 1.68
N ALA A 324 -7.18 -10.52 1.72
CA ALA A 324 -7.90 -10.01 2.88
C ALA A 324 -7.78 -10.91 4.12
N VAL A 325 -7.77 -12.24 3.97
CA VAL A 325 -7.60 -13.16 5.11
C VAL A 325 -6.14 -13.40 5.44
N PHE A 326 -5.21 -13.30 4.45
CA PHE A 326 -3.80 -13.55 4.65
C PHE A 326 -3.16 -12.51 5.58
N GLY A 327 -3.35 -11.22 5.31
CA GLY A 327 -2.65 -10.13 5.99
C GLY A 327 -2.75 -10.19 7.51
N PRO A 328 -3.95 -10.15 8.12
CA PRO A 328 -4.13 -10.22 9.57
C PRO A 328 -3.62 -11.53 10.19
N ALA A 329 -3.90 -12.68 9.54
CA ALA A 329 -3.48 -13.98 10.04
C ALA A 329 -1.95 -14.15 10.01
N TYR A 330 -1.31 -13.68 8.95
CA TYR A 330 0.16 -13.65 8.83
C TYR A 330 0.80 -12.75 9.89
N ASN A 331 0.27 -11.53 10.09
CA ASN A 331 0.76 -10.62 11.13
C ASN A 331 0.55 -11.22 12.53
N GLY A 332 -0.56 -11.90 12.78
CA GLY A 332 -0.81 -12.65 14.01
C GLY A 332 0.21 -13.76 14.23
N LEU A 333 0.50 -14.55 13.19
CA LEU A 333 1.49 -15.63 13.24
C LEU A 333 2.91 -15.09 13.46
N LEU A 334 3.24 -13.98 12.80
CA LEU A 334 4.52 -13.29 12.93
C LEU A 334 4.70 -12.74 14.36
N SER A 335 3.71 -12.02 14.88
CA SER A 335 3.72 -11.47 16.25
C SER A 335 3.93 -12.54 17.32
N LYS A 336 3.31 -13.72 17.17
CA LYS A 336 3.49 -14.86 18.09
C LYS A 336 4.85 -15.54 17.97
N SER A 337 5.66 -15.22 16.96
CA SER A 337 6.97 -15.84 16.71
C SER A 337 8.14 -15.13 17.37
N ALA A 338 7.90 -14.02 18.09
CA ALA A 338 8.92 -13.27 18.83
C ALA A 338 8.39 -12.79 20.19
N ASN A 339 9.33 -12.45 21.10
CA ASN A 339 9.01 -11.91 22.40
C ASN A 339 8.46 -10.48 22.33
N GLN A 340 7.70 -10.05 23.34
CA GLN A 340 7.09 -8.70 23.40
C GLN A 340 8.09 -7.57 23.13
N ALA A 341 9.32 -7.68 23.64
CA ALA A 341 10.38 -6.67 23.41
C ALA A 341 10.84 -6.56 21.94
N GLN A 342 10.61 -7.59 21.12
CA GLN A 342 11.03 -7.65 19.73
C GLN A 342 9.89 -7.39 18.73
N GLN A 343 8.66 -7.23 19.20
CA GLN A 343 7.48 -7.09 18.33
C GLN A 343 7.56 -5.86 17.41
N GLY A 344 8.01 -4.72 17.93
CA GLY A 344 8.17 -3.52 17.11
C GLY A 344 9.19 -3.71 15.99
N GLN A 345 10.34 -4.32 16.28
CA GLN A 345 11.36 -4.65 15.30
C GLN A 345 10.84 -5.67 14.26
N LEU A 346 10.08 -6.66 14.71
CA LEU A 346 9.53 -7.72 13.87
C LEU A 346 8.51 -7.18 12.87
N LEU A 347 7.54 -6.39 13.35
CA LEU A 347 6.51 -5.77 12.49
C LEU A 347 7.13 -4.74 11.55
N GLY A 348 8.08 -3.93 12.03
CA GLY A 348 8.84 -3.01 11.18
C GLY A 348 9.65 -3.73 10.10
N GLY A 349 10.28 -4.85 10.44
CA GLY A 349 10.99 -5.68 9.46
C GLY A 349 10.06 -6.30 8.42
N ALA A 350 8.87 -6.76 8.83
CA ALA A 350 7.86 -7.27 7.89
C ALA A 350 7.38 -6.17 6.93
N GLN A 351 7.16 -4.95 7.43
CA GLN A 351 6.81 -3.79 6.59
C GLN A 351 7.93 -3.44 5.59
N SER A 352 9.20 -3.53 6.01
CA SER A 352 10.34 -3.31 5.11
C SER A 352 10.41 -4.35 3.99
N ILE A 353 10.16 -5.63 4.30
CA ILE A 353 10.08 -6.71 3.32
C ILE A 353 8.90 -6.52 2.35
N GLN A 354 7.75 -6.11 2.87
CA GLN A 354 6.57 -5.81 2.05
C GLN A 354 6.84 -4.61 1.11
N ALA A 355 7.49 -3.56 1.63
CA ALA A 355 7.86 -2.40 0.83
C ALA A 355 8.87 -2.76 -0.28
N LEU A 356 9.86 -3.62 0.03
CA LEU A 356 10.78 -4.16 -0.97
C LEU A 356 10.04 -4.95 -2.07
N ALA A 357 9.06 -5.76 -1.69
CA ALA A 357 8.22 -6.50 -2.63
C ALA A 357 7.38 -5.57 -3.53
N ARG A 358 6.89 -4.45 -2.98
CA ARG A 358 6.18 -3.40 -3.75
C ARG A 358 7.07 -2.67 -4.76
N VAL A 359 8.39 -2.65 -4.55
CA VAL A 359 9.36 -2.12 -5.54
C VAL A 359 9.74 -3.19 -6.56
N ALA A 360 10.14 -4.37 -6.08
CA ALA A 360 10.64 -5.45 -6.93
C ALA A 360 9.53 -6.11 -7.77
N GLY A 361 8.30 -6.21 -7.22
CA GLY A 361 7.15 -6.82 -7.89
C GLY A 361 6.83 -6.18 -9.23
N PRO A 362 6.58 -4.87 -9.29
CA PRO A 362 6.34 -4.16 -10.56
C PRO A 362 7.47 -4.32 -11.56
N LEU A 363 8.74 -4.23 -11.11
CA LEU A 363 9.91 -4.39 -11.98
C LEU A 363 9.93 -5.77 -12.64
N LEU A 364 9.76 -6.82 -11.87
CA LEU A 364 9.71 -8.20 -12.38
C LEU A 364 8.46 -8.44 -13.22
N GLY A 365 7.30 -7.96 -12.77
CA GLY A 365 6.04 -8.11 -13.47
C GLY A 365 6.03 -7.48 -14.86
N GLY A 366 6.57 -6.27 -14.98
CA GLY A 366 6.69 -5.59 -16.26
C GLY A 366 7.59 -6.32 -17.24
N GLN A 367 8.74 -6.84 -16.79
CA GLN A 367 9.63 -7.64 -17.62
C GLN A 367 9.01 -8.99 -18.02
N LEU A 368 8.36 -9.67 -17.09
CA LEU A 368 7.66 -10.92 -17.37
C LEU A 368 6.51 -10.72 -18.37
N TYR A 369 5.79 -9.60 -18.26
CA TYR A 369 4.68 -9.26 -19.14
C TYR A 369 5.11 -9.13 -20.62
N LEU A 370 6.37 -8.74 -20.89
CA LEU A 370 6.92 -8.70 -22.26
C LEU A 370 6.95 -10.09 -22.94
N PHE A 371 7.12 -11.15 -22.16
CA PHE A 371 7.13 -12.52 -22.73
C PHE A 371 5.71 -13.01 -23.01
N SER A 372 4.79 -12.76 -22.10
CA SER A 372 3.36 -13.09 -22.26
C SER A 372 2.54 -12.40 -21.18
N HIS A 373 1.30 -12.03 -21.51
CA HIS A 373 0.33 -11.52 -20.53
C HIS A 373 0.05 -12.51 -19.40
N ALA A 374 0.32 -13.79 -19.61
CA ALA A 374 0.10 -14.88 -18.65
C ALA A 374 1.24 -15.06 -17.63
N THR A 375 2.47 -14.62 -17.94
CA THR A 375 3.66 -14.90 -17.10
C THR A 375 3.62 -14.28 -15.73
N PRO A 376 3.04 -13.09 -15.48
CA PRO A 376 2.88 -12.59 -14.10
C PRO A 376 1.93 -13.45 -13.26
N ALA A 377 0.89 -14.02 -13.86
CA ALA A 377 0.00 -14.93 -13.14
C ALA A 377 0.71 -16.25 -12.78
N LEU A 378 1.56 -16.76 -13.67
CA LEU A 378 2.43 -17.92 -13.38
C LEU A 378 3.41 -17.62 -12.25
N MET A 379 4.01 -16.42 -12.22
CA MET A 379 4.85 -15.99 -11.11
C MET A 379 4.07 -16.01 -9.78
N GLY A 380 2.80 -15.59 -9.79
CA GLY A 380 1.90 -15.66 -8.63
C GLY A 380 1.72 -17.09 -8.13
N ILE A 381 1.35 -18.00 -9.02
CA ILE A 381 1.13 -19.42 -8.69
C ILE A 381 2.40 -20.06 -8.11
N LEU A 382 3.55 -19.85 -8.76
CA LEU A 382 4.82 -20.45 -8.34
C LEU A 382 5.35 -19.80 -7.06
N GLY A 383 5.30 -18.47 -6.94
CA GLY A 383 5.76 -17.74 -5.78
C GLY A 383 4.97 -18.09 -4.53
N ILE A 384 3.63 -18.04 -4.61
CA ILE A 384 2.77 -18.36 -3.48
C ILE A 384 2.79 -19.87 -3.18
N GLY A 385 2.90 -20.72 -4.19
CA GLY A 385 3.10 -22.15 -4.01
C GLY A 385 4.39 -22.46 -3.22
N THR A 386 5.48 -21.78 -3.54
CA THR A 386 6.74 -21.86 -2.79
C THR A 386 6.59 -21.29 -1.37
N ALA A 387 5.88 -20.16 -1.22
CA ALA A 387 5.57 -19.58 0.09
C ALA A 387 4.76 -20.55 0.97
N LEU A 388 3.79 -21.26 0.39
CA LEU A 388 3.00 -22.27 1.08
C LEU A 388 3.87 -23.45 1.55
N PHE A 389 4.84 -23.89 0.73
CA PHE A 389 5.82 -24.90 1.11
C PHE A 389 6.70 -24.41 2.27
N VAL A 390 7.24 -23.18 2.18
CA VAL A 390 8.03 -22.59 3.27
C VAL A 390 7.21 -22.49 4.55
N LEU A 391 5.94 -22.08 4.47
CA LEU A 391 5.05 -21.97 5.63
C LEU A 391 4.81 -23.33 6.33
N LYS A 392 4.85 -24.45 5.61
CA LYS A 392 4.76 -25.79 6.23
C LYS A 392 5.91 -26.05 7.20
N THR A 393 7.12 -25.54 6.90
CA THR A 393 8.33 -25.73 7.72
C THR A 393 8.39 -24.81 8.95
N VAL A 394 7.48 -23.85 9.08
CA VAL A 394 7.36 -22.99 10.26
C VAL A 394 6.72 -23.75 11.40
N VAL A 395 7.44 -23.89 12.51
CA VAL A 395 6.92 -24.51 13.73
C VAL A 395 6.03 -23.48 14.45
N PRO A 396 4.75 -23.80 14.72
CA PRO A 396 3.90 -22.91 15.49
C PRO A 396 4.51 -22.68 16.87
N PRO A 397 4.48 -21.42 17.39
CA PRO A 397 4.97 -21.17 18.75
C PRO A 397 4.18 -22.03 19.73
N LYS A 398 4.89 -22.66 20.68
CA LYS A 398 4.23 -23.38 21.80
C LYS A 398 3.43 -22.33 22.57
N VAL A 399 2.11 -22.42 22.55
CA VAL A 399 1.25 -21.64 23.44
C VAL A 399 1.61 -22.09 24.84
N SER A 400 2.31 -21.26 25.61
CA SER A 400 2.46 -21.51 27.03
C SER A 400 1.08 -21.27 27.64
N THR A 401 0.37 -22.33 27.90
CA THR A 401 -0.78 -22.30 28.82
C THR A 401 -0.26 -21.88 30.19
N LYS A 402 -0.38 -20.59 30.50
CA LYS A 402 -0.42 -20.08 31.86
C LYS A 402 -1.78 -19.48 32.11
#